data_b8de1f1247530867ce08b774981d397a
#
_entry.id   b8de1f1247530867ce08b774981d397a
#
_cell.length_a   1.000
_cell.length_b   1.000
_cell.length_c   1.000
_cell.angle_alpha   90.00
_cell.angle_beta   90.00
_cell.angle_gamma   90.00
#
_symmetry.space_group_name_H-M   'P 1'
#
loop_
_entity.id
_entity.type
_entity.pdbx_description
1 polymer ?
#
loop_
_entity_poly.entity_id
_entity_poly.type
_entity_poly.pdbx_seq_one_letter_code
_entity_poly.pdbx_strand_id
1 'polypeptide(L)'
;MAEISQKKSLTEGFGDVLRSSAIFYVRQSEKMSTTISFMNYWKAKRGIDVAVVATTRAMDGSLIGRNRLRFSEGEVINFQPVLGDVDEGSVEIEIISTENLVFPYPALMALYETPTSISMVHSYARAYSRHEVEESKTVTRGEESNWTLRDSGSVRSFCVFHNGASEQPEQQI
;
A
#
# COMPACT_ATOMS: atom_id res chain seq x y z
N MET A 1 16.65 20.55 19.09
CA MET A 1 15.51 21.48 19.00
C MET A 1 14.84 21.49 17.62
N ALA A 2 15.58 21.43 16.51
CA ALA A 2 14.99 21.38 15.15
C ALA A 2 14.14 20.13 14.85
N GLU A 3 14.51 18.99 15.43
CA GLU A 3 13.82 17.71 15.21
C GLU A 3 12.44 17.64 15.89
N ILE A 4 12.29 18.30 17.04
CA ILE A 4 11.00 18.40 17.77
C ILE A 4 10.05 19.35 17.04
N SER A 5 10.56 20.40 16.42
CA SER A 5 9.77 21.37 15.66
C SER A 5 9.22 20.76 14.36
N GLN A 6 10.03 19.92 13.67
CA GLN A 6 9.60 19.22 12.46
C GLN A 6 8.54 18.13 12.77
N LYS A 7 8.67 17.44 13.93
CA LYS A 7 7.68 16.49 14.40
C LYS A 7 6.30 17.15 14.62
N LYS A 8 6.29 18.34 15.19
CA LYS A 8 5.06 19.06 15.49
C LYS A 8 4.31 19.52 14.24
N SER A 9 5.03 19.95 13.19
CA SER A 9 4.41 20.43 11.95
C SER A 9 3.78 19.33 11.10
N LEU A 10 4.32 18.10 11.14
CA LEU A 10 3.78 16.95 10.40
C LEU A 10 2.52 16.37 11.09
N THR A 11 2.44 16.45 12.41
CA THR A 11 1.28 15.96 13.18
C THR A 11 0.12 16.95 13.26
N GLU A 12 0.38 18.24 13.15
CA GLU A 12 -0.65 19.28 13.19
C GLU A 12 -1.61 19.23 11.98
N GLY A 13 -1.20 18.62 10.87
CA GLY A 13 -2.03 18.52 9.65
C GLY A 13 -2.84 17.23 9.53
N PHE A 14 -2.41 16.14 10.20
CA PHE A 14 -2.98 14.79 9.98
C PHE A 14 -3.53 14.14 11.26
N GLY A 15 -3.32 14.74 12.44
CA GLY A 15 -3.60 14.06 13.72
C GLY A 15 -2.70 12.83 13.91
N ASP A 16 -3.13 11.90 14.78
CA ASP A 16 -2.40 10.66 15.02
C ASP A 16 -2.68 9.66 13.89
N VAL A 17 -1.63 9.29 13.16
CA VAL A 17 -1.69 8.27 12.12
C VAL A 17 -1.43 6.91 12.76
N LEU A 18 -2.46 6.10 12.93
CA LEU A 18 -2.36 4.76 13.54
C LEU A 18 -2.35 3.64 12.51
N ARG A 19 -2.72 3.94 11.28
CA ARG A 19 -2.74 2.99 10.17
C ARG A 19 -2.29 3.66 8.88
N SER A 20 -1.45 2.96 8.16
CA SER A 20 -1.04 3.31 6.80
C SER A 20 -1.18 2.08 5.91
N SER A 21 -1.59 2.24 4.67
CA SER A 21 -1.68 1.13 3.74
C SER A 21 -1.17 1.49 2.35
N ALA A 22 -0.83 0.47 1.60
CA ALA A 22 -0.53 0.55 0.17
C ALA A 22 -1.14 -0.64 -0.53
N ILE A 23 -1.61 -0.44 -1.75
CA ILE A 23 -2.14 -1.49 -2.61
C ILE A 23 -1.26 -1.65 -3.84
N PHE A 24 -1.08 -2.89 -4.26
CA PHE A 24 -0.36 -3.24 -5.47
C PHE A 24 -1.15 -4.23 -6.31
N TYR A 25 -1.05 -4.09 -7.62
CA TYR A 25 -1.39 -5.16 -8.54
C TYR A 25 -0.44 -6.34 -8.30
N VAL A 26 -0.97 -7.54 -8.41
CA VAL A 26 -0.21 -8.79 -8.25
C VAL A 26 -0.44 -9.69 -9.43
N ARG A 27 0.64 -10.26 -9.93
CA ARG A 27 0.60 -11.34 -10.90
C ARG A 27 1.51 -12.47 -10.47
N GLN A 28 0.98 -13.69 -10.46
CA GLN A 28 1.72 -14.90 -10.19
C GLN A 28 1.43 -15.90 -11.31
N SER A 29 2.38 -16.09 -12.19
CA SER A 29 2.27 -17.00 -13.33
C SER A 29 3.66 -17.54 -13.70
N GLU A 30 3.75 -18.49 -14.61
CA GLU A 30 5.04 -18.98 -15.13
C GLU A 30 5.89 -17.88 -15.78
N LYS A 31 5.26 -16.81 -16.25
CA LYS A 31 5.94 -15.72 -16.98
C LYS A 31 6.26 -14.51 -16.12
N MET A 32 5.59 -14.33 -14.98
CA MET A 32 5.76 -13.17 -14.13
C MET A 32 5.43 -13.51 -12.68
N SER A 33 6.26 -13.07 -11.77
CA SER A 33 6.00 -13.10 -10.33
C SER A 33 6.02 -11.70 -9.72
N THR A 34 5.29 -11.52 -8.64
CA THR A 34 5.28 -10.27 -7.86
C THR A 34 5.79 -10.55 -6.46
N THR A 35 6.78 -9.78 -6.03
CA THR A 35 7.29 -9.78 -4.66
C THR A 35 7.11 -8.40 -4.05
N ILE A 36 6.52 -8.32 -2.87
CA ILE A 36 6.49 -7.08 -2.08
C ILE A 36 7.68 -7.07 -1.15
N SER A 37 8.50 -6.03 -1.27
CA SER A 37 9.72 -5.86 -0.49
C SER A 37 9.66 -4.59 0.35
N PHE A 38 10.01 -4.69 1.63
CA PHE A 38 10.09 -3.54 2.53
C PHE A 38 10.90 -3.85 3.78
N MET A 39 11.23 -2.79 4.51
CA MET A 39 11.94 -2.87 5.78
C MET A 39 11.09 -2.26 6.89
N ASN A 40 11.19 -2.81 8.10
CA ASN A 40 10.52 -2.23 9.27
C ASN A 40 11.18 -0.92 9.69
N TYR A 41 10.93 0.08 8.87
CA TYR A 41 11.45 1.43 9.03
C TYR A 41 11.03 2.08 10.35
N TRP A 42 9.78 1.85 10.79
CA TRP A 42 9.26 2.43 12.04
C TRP A 42 10.04 1.93 13.26
N LYS A 43 10.29 0.61 13.32
CA LYS A 43 11.10 0.05 14.41
C LYS A 43 12.54 0.54 14.32
N ALA A 44 13.17 0.39 13.16
CA ALA A 44 14.59 0.70 12.96
C ALA A 44 14.94 2.18 13.21
N LYS A 45 14.06 3.11 12.83
CA LYS A 45 14.34 4.56 12.93
C LYS A 45 13.56 5.30 14.00
N ARG A 46 12.48 4.72 14.51
CA ARG A 46 11.59 5.42 15.43
C ARG A 46 11.32 4.66 16.71
N GLY A 47 11.72 3.40 16.80
CA GLY A 47 11.42 2.53 17.93
C GLY A 47 9.94 2.15 18.05
N ILE A 48 9.12 2.45 17.01
CA ILE A 48 7.68 2.20 17.02
C ILE A 48 7.41 0.76 16.60
N ASP A 49 6.64 0.05 17.43
CA ASP A 49 6.19 -1.29 17.11
C ASP A 49 4.99 -1.25 16.15
N VAL A 50 5.08 -2.05 15.09
CA VAL A 50 4.03 -2.15 14.08
C VAL A 50 3.60 -3.59 13.86
N ALA A 51 2.32 -3.76 13.57
CA ALA A 51 1.79 -4.98 12.98
C ALA A 51 1.63 -4.77 11.46
N VAL A 52 2.05 -5.75 10.69
CA VAL A 52 1.90 -5.73 9.23
C VAL A 52 0.91 -6.81 8.82
N VAL A 53 -0.09 -6.41 8.05
CA VAL A 53 -1.14 -7.30 7.54
C VAL A 53 -1.16 -7.21 6.03
N ALA A 54 -1.10 -8.36 5.36
CA ALA A 54 -1.27 -8.49 3.93
C ALA A 54 -2.66 -9.05 3.63
N THR A 55 -3.45 -8.34 2.83
CA THR A 55 -4.76 -8.77 2.36
C THR A 55 -4.70 -8.96 0.85
N THR A 56 -4.88 -10.19 0.38
CA THR A 56 -4.85 -10.54 -1.04
C THR A 56 -6.28 -10.74 -1.56
N ARG A 57 -6.56 -10.16 -2.72
CA ARG A 57 -7.86 -10.21 -3.38
C ARG A 57 -7.70 -10.59 -4.85
N ALA A 58 -8.70 -11.27 -5.39
CA ALA A 58 -8.84 -11.48 -6.83
C ALA A 58 -9.23 -10.17 -7.55
N MET A 59 -9.24 -10.19 -8.88
CA MET A 59 -9.55 -9.02 -9.69
C MET A 59 -11.01 -8.53 -9.53
N ASP A 60 -11.91 -9.41 -9.13
CA ASP A 60 -13.31 -9.07 -8.79
C ASP A 60 -13.47 -8.49 -7.36
N GLY A 61 -12.37 -8.34 -6.62
CA GLY A 61 -12.36 -7.84 -5.25
C GLY A 61 -12.61 -8.91 -4.18
N SER A 62 -12.91 -10.15 -4.55
CA SER A 62 -13.13 -11.24 -3.60
C SER A 62 -11.88 -11.53 -2.78
N LEU A 63 -12.06 -11.79 -1.48
CA LEU A 63 -10.97 -12.06 -0.56
C LEU A 63 -10.38 -13.44 -0.81
N ILE A 64 -9.07 -13.49 -1.12
CA ILE A 64 -8.32 -14.74 -1.21
C ILE A 64 -7.70 -15.08 0.14
N GLY A 65 -7.09 -14.10 0.81
CA GLY A 65 -6.47 -14.33 2.10
C GLY A 65 -6.08 -13.06 2.83
N ARG A 66 -5.95 -13.18 4.16
CA ARG A 66 -5.46 -12.12 5.03
C ARG A 66 -4.48 -12.69 6.04
N ASN A 67 -3.24 -12.23 6.00
CA ASN A 67 -2.15 -12.79 6.77
C ASN A 67 -1.39 -11.70 7.53
N ARG A 68 -1.09 -11.95 8.79
CA ARG A 68 -0.14 -11.14 9.54
C ARG A 68 1.28 -11.56 9.15
N LEU A 69 2.05 -10.62 8.64
CA LEU A 69 3.47 -10.82 8.38
C LEU A 69 4.27 -10.69 9.67
N ARG A 70 5.18 -11.63 9.90
CA ARG A 70 6.11 -11.61 11.04
C ARG A 70 7.51 -11.38 10.50
N PHE A 71 8.28 -10.57 11.19
CA PHE A 71 9.65 -10.24 10.83
C PHE A 71 10.44 -9.84 12.07
N SER A 72 11.74 -10.00 12.00
CA SER A 72 12.67 -9.56 13.02
C SER A 72 13.07 -8.10 12.80
N GLU A 73 13.63 -7.48 13.83
CA GLU A 73 14.13 -6.11 13.74
C GLU A 73 15.28 -6.01 12.72
N GLY A 74 15.20 -5.04 11.83
CA GLY A 74 16.24 -4.78 10.82
C GLY A 74 16.19 -5.69 9.58
N GLU A 75 15.27 -6.65 9.51
CA GLU A 75 15.12 -7.49 8.32
C GLU A 75 14.44 -6.76 7.17
N VAL A 76 14.90 -7.07 5.96
CA VAL A 76 14.15 -6.82 4.73
C VAL A 76 13.13 -7.95 4.57
N ILE A 77 11.87 -7.58 4.48
CA ILE A 77 10.79 -8.50 4.26
C ILE A 77 10.60 -8.64 2.76
N ASN A 78 10.61 -9.88 2.27
CA ASN A 78 10.19 -10.23 0.92
C ASN A 78 8.97 -11.13 1.04
N PHE A 79 7.84 -10.63 0.62
CA PHE A 79 6.55 -11.32 0.69
C PHE A 79 6.02 -11.56 -0.73
N GLN A 80 5.78 -12.82 -1.06
CA GLN A 80 5.09 -13.19 -2.30
C GLN A 80 3.61 -13.42 -1.99
N PRO A 81 2.70 -12.59 -2.54
CA PRO A 81 1.27 -12.79 -2.37
C PRO A 81 0.81 -14.11 -3.00
N VAL A 82 0.00 -14.87 -2.28
CA VAL A 82 -0.60 -16.11 -2.78
C VAL A 82 -1.95 -15.78 -3.38
N LEU A 83 -2.16 -16.12 -4.65
CA LEU A 83 -3.39 -15.87 -5.39
C LEU A 83 -4.31 -17.09 -5.49
N GLY A 84 -3.93 -18.26 -4.94
CA GLY A 84 -4.71 -19.49 -5.08
C GLY A 84 -4.75 -19.95 -6.53
N ASP A 85 -5.97 -20.11 -7.05
CA ASP A 85 -6.20 -20.64 -8.41
C ASP A 85 -6.25 -19.56 -9.50
N VAL A 86 -5.97 -18.30 -9.16
CA VAL A 86 -5.96 -17.19 -10.13
C VAL A 86 -4.57 -16.61 -10.31
N ASP A 87 -4.28 -16.10 -11.50
CA ASP A 87 -2.96 -15.55 -11.85
C ASP A 87 -2.83 -14.06 -11.53
N GLU A 88 -3.93 -13.36 -11.35
CA GLU A 88 -3.98 -11.90 -11.20
C GLU A 88 -4.85 -11.50 -10.02
N GLY A 89 -4.45 -10.41 -9.37
CA GLY A 89 -5.19 -9.86 -8.25
C GLY A 89 -4.56 -8.59 -7.70
N SER A 90 -4.84 -8.32 -6.46
CA SER A 90 -4.21 -7.22 -5.72
C SER A 90 -3.79 -7.66 -4.34
N VAL A 91 -2.82 -6.96 -3.77
CA VAL A 91 -2.45 -7.07 -2.36
C VAL A 91 -2.46 -5.71 -1.70
N GLU A 92 -3.18 -5.59 -0.60
CA GLU A 92 -3.09 -4.46 0.32
C GLU A 92 -2.15 -4.84 1.47
N ILE A 93 -1.15 -4.01 1.71
CA ILE A 93 -0.28 -4.11 2.88
C ILE A 93 -0.67 -3.00 3.86
N GLU A 94 -1.09 -3.39 5.03
CA GLU A 94 -1.50 -2.50 6.11
C GLU A 94 -0.43 -2.49 7.21
N ILE A 95 0.00 -1.30 7.59
CA ILE A 95 0.89 -1.07 8.72
C ILE A 95 0.03 -0.45 9.83
N ILE A 96 -0.03 -1.10 10.97
CA ILE A 96 -0.90 -0.73 12.10
C ILE A 96 -0.04 -0.59 13.35
N SER A 97 -0.25 0.47 14.10
CA SER A 97 0.38 0.70 15.40
C SER A 97 -0.60 1.26 16.41
N THR A 98 -0.32 1.11 17.70
CA THR A 98 -0.97 1.81 18.78
C THR A 98 -0.34 3.17 19.06
N GLU A 99 0.80 3.46 18.42
CA GLU A 99 1.53 4.71 18.49
C GLU A 99 1.38 5.47 17.18
N ASN A 100 1.53 6.78 17.23
CA ASN A 100 1.52 7.61 16.02
C ASN A 100 2.67 7.23 15.10
N LEU A 101 2.37 6.73 13.91
CA LEU A 101 3.35 6.34 12.89
C LEU A 101 4.19 7.52 12.38
N VAL A 102 3.71 8.76 12.57
CA VAL A 102 4.36 10.02 12.15
C VAL A 102 4.52 10.16 10.63
N PHE A 103 4.87 9.08 9.95
CA PHE A 103 4.95 9.03 8.49
C PHE A 103 3.74 8.32 7.92
N PRO A 104 3.00 9.00 7.04
CA PRO A 104 1.75 8.47 6.52
C PRO A 104 1.94 7.39 5.45
N TYR A 105 3.16 7.10 5.01
CA TYR A 105 3.37 6.17 3.90
C TYR A 105 4.38 5.08 4.23
N PRO A 106 4.04 3.82 4.00
CA PRO A 106 5.00 2.74 4.05
C PRO A 106 5.92 2.83 2.82
N ALA A 107 7.23 2.73 3.04
CA ALA A 107 8.18 2.63 1.94
C ALA A 107 8.19 1.17 1.42
N LEU A 108 7.14 0.80 0.69
CA LEU A 108 6.96 -0.52 0.11
C LEU A 108 7.32 -0.49 -1.37
N MET A 109 7.88 -1.57 -1.85
CA MET A 109 8.21 -1.78 -3.26
C MET A 109 7.58 -3.06 -3.74
N ALA A 110 6.91 -3.01 -4.89
CA ALA A 110 6.51 -4.19 -5.63
C ALA A 110 7.54 -4.45 -6.73
N LEU A 111 8.13 -5.63 -6.70
CA LEU A 111 9.06 -6.13 -7.70
C LEU A 111 8.28 -7.06 -8.62
N TYR A 112 8.28 -6.75 -9.90
CA TYR A 112 7.70 -7.59 -10.95
C TYR A 112 8.84 -8.25 -11.72
N GLU A 113 8.95 -9.55 -11.59
CA GLU A 113 10.06 -10.33 -12.13
C GLU A 113 9.57 -11.22 -13.28
N THR A 114 10.27 -11.15 -14.38
CA THR A 114 10.11 -12.06 -15.51
C THR A 114 11.43 -12.83 -15.73
N PRO A 115 11.49 -13.87 -16.54
CA PRO A 115 12.76 -14.56 -16.82
C PRO A 115 13.89 -13.67 -17.35
N THR A 116 13.57 -12.49 -17.89
CA THR A 116 14.55 -11.62 -18.56
C THR A 116 14.60 -10.20 -18.00
N SER A 117 13.71 -9.82 -17.10
CA SER A 117 13.65 -8.45 -16.59
C SER A 117 13.04 -8.36 -15.19
N ILE A 118 13.41 -7.31 -14.48
CA ILE A 118 12.80 -6.90 -13.21
C ILE A 118 12.35 -5.45 -13.37
N SER A 119 11.13 -5.17 -12.95
CA SER A 119 10.64 -3.80 -12.78
C SER A 119 10.19 -3.57 -11.35
N MET A 120 10.25 -2.33 -10.91
CA MET A 120 9.94 -1.95 -9.54
C MET A 120 8.94 -0.79 -9.52
N VAL A 121 7.94 -0.90 -8.68
CA VAL A 121 6.98 0.16 -8.38
C VAL A 121 7.05 0.49 -6.90
N HIS A 122 7.32 1.76 -6.60
CA HIS A 122 7.25 2.27 -5.23
C HIS A 122 5.81 2.63 -4.88
N SER A 123 5.38 2.29 -3.67
CA SER A 123 4.03 2.63 -3.22
C SER A 123 3.86 4.11 -2.95
N TYR A 124 2.69 4.62 -3.32
CA TYR A 124 2.10 5.75 -2.63
C TYR A 124 1.18 5.21 -1.54
N ALA A 125 1.34 5.73 -0.33
CA ALA A 125 0.57 5.25 0.78
C ALA A 125 -0.72 6.06 0.94
N ARG A 126 -1.69 5.38 1.49
CA ARG A 126 -2.82 6.00 2.11
C ARG A 126 -2.69 5.92 3.63
N ALA A 127 -2.66 7.07 4.27
CA ALA A 127 -2.74 7.19 5.71
C ALA A 127 -4.20 7.30 6.15
N TYR A 128 -4.53 6.66 7.25
CA TYR A 128 -5.80 6.86 7.93
C TYR A 128 -5.53 7.61 9.22
N SER A 129 -5.92 8.86 9.24
CA SER A 129 -5.93 9.67 10.43
C SER A 129 -7.33 9.65 11.08
N ARG A 130 -7.39 10.05 12.33
CA ARG A 130 -8.68 10.24 13.03
C ARG A 130 -9.57 11.22 12.27
N HIS A 131 -9.01 12.30 11.76
CA HIS A 131 -9.73 13.28 10.96
C HIS A 131 -10.33 12.70 9.69
N GLU A 132 -9.62 11.81 9.00
CA GLU A 132 -10.11 11.17 7.78
C GLU A 132 -11.36 10.32 8.05
N VAL A 133 -11.41 9.64 9.18
CA VAL A 133 -12.57 8.84 9.59
C VAL A 133 -13.75 9.74 10.01
N GLU A 134 -13.49 10.84 10.71
CA GLU A 134 -14.51 11.75 11.20
C GLU A 134 -15.03 12.71 10.09
N GLU A 135 -14.17 13.10 9.16
CA GLU A 135 -14.46 14.08 8.10
C GLU A 135 -14.81 13.46 6.75
N SER A 136 -14.91 12.15 6.65
CA SER A 136 -15.18 11.42 5.39
C SER A 136 -16.43 11.88 4.63
N LYS A 137 -17.23 12.77 5.21
CA LYS A 137 -18.43 13.35 4.60
C LYS A 137 -18.19 14.60 3.75
N THR A 138 -16.99 15.17 3.71
CA THR A 138 -16.81 16.53 3.16
C THR A 138 -15.61 16.75 2.27
N VAL A 139 -14.73 15.78 2.03
CA VAL A 139 -13.55 16.04 1.18
C VAL A 139 -13.82 15.66 -0.26
N THR A 140 -14.45 16.55 -0.98
CA THR A 140 -14.40 16.61 -2.45
C THR A 140 -13.11 17.34 -2.88
N ARG A 141 -11.96 16.73 -2.71
CA ARG A 141 -10.77 17.14 -3.47
C ARG A 141 -10.73 16.27 -4.71
N GLY A 142 -11.05 16.85 -5.84
CA GLY A 142 -10.71 16.27 -7.13
C GLY A 142 -9.20 16.30 -7.28
N GLU A 143 -8.55 15.15 -7.32
CA GLU A 143 -7.16 15.04 -7.77
C GLU A 143 -7.19 14.62 -9.22
N GLU A 144 -6.58 15.43 -10.08
CA GLU A 144 -6.43 15.10 -11.49
C GLU A 144 -5.04 14.50 -11.71
N SER A 145 -5.02 13.30 -12.31
CA SER A 145 -3.79 12.61 -12.69
C SER A 145 -3.81 12.30 -14.18
N ASN A 146 -2.75 12.72 -14.87
CA ASN A 146 -2.57 12.44 -16.30
C ASN A 146 -1.64 11.23 -16.48
N TRP A 147 -2.12 10.20 -17.17
CA TRP A 147 -1.38 8.97 -17.40
C TRP A 147 -1.33 8.64 -18.89
N THR A 148 -0.18 8.16 -19.34
CA THR A 148 -0.07 7.64 -20.70
C THR A 148 -0.44 6.16 -20.68
N LEU A 149 -1.59 5.84 -21.22
CA LEU A 149 -2.00 4.46 -21.44
C LEU A 149 -1.48 3.99 -22.79
N ARG A 150 -0.89 2.81 -22.80
CA ARG A 150 -0.52 2.09 -24.02
C ARG A 150 -1.36 0.83 -24.07
N ASP A 151 -2.19 0.75 -25.06
CA ASP A 151 -2.93 -0.47 -25.39
C ASP A 151 -2.58 -0.86 -26.83
N SER A 152 -1.76 -1.87 -26.96
CA SER A 152 -1.41 -2.49 -28.24
C SER A 152 -1.41 -3.99 -28.04
N GLY A 153 -1.52 -4.78 -29.08
CA GLY A 153 -1.64 -6.25 -28.99
C GLY A 153 -0.62 -6.97 -28.10
N SER A 154 0.45 -6.29 -27.67
CA SER A 154 1.49 -6.84 -26.78
C SER A 154 1.61 -6.08 -25.45
N VAL A 155 0.87 -5.00 -25.25
CA VAL A 155 0.95 -4.15 -24.05
C VAL A 155 -0.43 -3.90 -23.50
N ARG A 156 -0.63 -4.15 -22.22
CA ARG A 156 -1.84 -3.83 -21.46
C ARG A 156 -1.49 -2.82 -20.37
N SER A 157 -2.20 -1.71 -20.34
CA SER A 157 -2.12 -0.75 -19.23
C SER A 157 -3.36 -0.89 -18.35
N PHE A 158 -3.16 -0.76 -17.05
CA PHE A 158 -4.24 -0.76 -16.07
C PHE A 158 -3.88 0.13 -14.88
N CYS A 159 -4.92 0.59 -14.20
CA CYS A 159 -4.80 1.36 -12.96
C CYS A 159 -5.31 0.51 -11.80
N VAL A 160 -4.64 0.63 -10.67
CA VAL A 160 -5.08 0.03 -9.41
C VAL A 160 -5.56 1.14 -8.50
N PHE A 161 -6.83 1.09 -8.12
CA PHE A 161 -7.45 2.05 -7.22
C PHE A 161 -7.67 1.44 -5.85
N HIS A 162 -7.52 2.26 -4.83
CA HIS A 162 -7.82 1.91 -3.45
C HIS A 162 -9.02 2.74 -2.99
N ASN A 163 -10.15 2.08 -2.78
CA ASN A 163 -11.28 2.71 -2.10
C ASN A 163 -10.91 2.98 -0.66
N GLY A 164 -11.22 4.16 -0.16
CA GLY A 164 -10.96 4.52 1.21
C GLY A 164 -11.73 3.70 2.24
N ALA A 165 -11.73 4.21 3.47
CA ALA A 165 -12.49 3.61 4.57
C ALA A 165 -14.02 3.74 4.37
N SER A 166 -14.45 4.65 3.51
CA SER A 166 -15.87 4.90 3.20
C SER A 166 -16.29 4.14 1.96
N GLU A 167 -17.54 3.69 1.93
CA GLU A 167 -18.16 3.17 0.73
C GLU A 167 -18.14 4.24 -0.37
N GLN A 168 -17.67 3.86 -1.54
CA GLN A 168 -17.64 4.74 -2.69
C GLN A 168 -18.74 4.32 -3.66
N PRO A 169 -19.54 5.26 -4.16
CA PRO A 169 -20.46 4.96 -5.25
C PRO A 169 -19.70 4.52 -6.50
N GLU A 170 -20.35 3.78 -7.36
CA GLU A 170 -19.78 3.40 -8.65
C GLU A 170 -19.28 4.65 -9.38
N GLN A 171 -18.02 4.65 -9.75
CA GLN A 171 -17.41 5.76 -10.47
C GLN A 171 -17.13 5.34 -11.91
N GLN A 172 -17.56 6.15 -12.84
CA GLN A 172 -17.14 6.02 -14.24
C GLN A 172 -15.74 6.61 -14.40
N ILE A 173 -14.84 5.83 -14.95
CA ILE A 173 -13.46 6.20 -15.29
C ILE A 173 -13.39 6.51 -16.78
#